data_334f31b3b01c8314e0540747aab6e609
#
_entry.id   334f31b3b01c8314e0540747aab6e609
#
_cell.length_a   1.000
_cell.length_b   1.000
_cell.length_c   1.000
_cell.angle_alpha   90.00
_cell.angle_beta   90.00
_cell.angle_gamma   90.00
#
_symmetry.space_group_name_H-M   'P 1'
#
loop_
_entity.id
_entity.type
_entity.pdbx_description
1 polymer ?
#
loop_
_entity_poly.entity_id
_entity_poly.type
_entity_poly.pdbx_seq_one_letter_code
_entity_poly.pdbx_strand_id
1 'polypeptide(L)'
;MKIGNVVFNNVGTEDKIKAYVTFVLDDSFVIHDARIIEGNNGLFVAMPSRKSNDGFRDICHPITKQLREKINQIILSEYEKVK
;
A
#
# COMPACT_ATOMS: atom_id res chain seq x y z
N MET A 1 -8.67 -1.20 -13.22
CA MET A 1 -7.36 -1.86 -13.23
C MET A 1 -7.39 -3.10 -12.38
N LYS A 2 -6.72 -4.13 -12.85
CA LYS A 2 -6.57 -5.38 -12.12
C LYS A 2 -5.40 -5.26 -11.15
N ILE A 3 -5.60 -5.65 -9.89
CA ILE A 3 -4.56 -5.65 -8.88
C ILE A 3 -4.24 -7.10 -8.54
N GLY A 4 -2.98 -7.48 -8.67
CA GLY A 4 -2.56 -8.85 -8.42
C GLY A 4 -1.16 -8.97 -7.88
N ASN A 5 -0.72 -10.22 -7.70
CA ASN A 5 0.62 -10.55 -7.22
C ASN A 5 1.02 -9.77 -5.98
N VAL A 6 0.12 -9.73 -5.01
CA VAL A 6 0.35 -8.99 -3.76
C VAL A 6 1.35 -9.77 -2.90
N VAL A 7 2.45 -9.13 -2.54
CA VAL A 7 3.51 -9.72 -1.72
C VAL A 7 3.79 -8.80 -0.55
N PHE A 8 3.82 -9.36 0.66
CA PHE A 8 4.07 -8.59 1.88
C PHE A 8 5.47 -8.88 2.40
N ASN A 9 6.15 -7.81 2.83
CA ASN A 9 7.46 -7.89 3.48
C ASN A 9 7.37 -7.21 4.84
N ASN A 10 8.20 -7.65 5.77
CA ASN A 10 8.29 -7.05 7.11
C ASN A 10 6.95 -6.98 7.83
N VAL A 11 6.17 -8.05 7.73
CA VAL A 11 4.88 -8.14 8.41
C VAL A 11 5.10 -8.21 9.91
N GLY A 12 4.26 -7.50 10.67
CA GLY A 12 4.32 -7.55 12.12
C GLY A 12 5.26 -6.55 12.77
N THR A 13 5.63 -5.48 12.05
CA THR A 13 6.43 -4.41 12.65
C THR A 13 5.66 -3.75 13.79
N GLU A 14 6.38 -3.21 14.77
CA GLU A 14 5.77 -2.66 15.98
C GLU A 14 5.25 -1.25 15.82
N ASP A 15 5.70 -0.54 14.81
CA ASP A 15 5.30 0.85 14.60
C ASP A 15 3.96 0.95 13.87
N LYS A 16 3.62 2.16 13.46
CA LYS A 16 2.41 2.39 12.69
C LYS A 16 2.43 1.69 11.33
N ILE A 17 3.62 1.39 10.82
CA ILE A 17 3.75 0.64 9.57
C ILE A 17 3.63 -0.85 9.90
N LYS A 18 2.55 -1.47 9.42
CA LYS A 18 2.27 -2.88 9.74
C LYS A 18 2.91 -3.84 8.75
N ALA A 19 3.13 -3.42 7.53
CA ALA A 19 3.78 -4.25 6.52
C ALA A 19 4.17 -3.37 5.33
N TYR A 20 5.15 -3.84 4.58
CA TYR A 20 5.47 -3.29 3.26
C TYR A 20 4.85 -4.21 2.22
N VAL A 21 4.39 -3.64 1.13
CA VAL A 21 3.69 -4.42 0.12
C VAL A 21 4.16 -4.05 -1.29
N THR A 22 4.26 -5.08 -2.12
CA THR A 22 4.52 -4.95 -3.54
C THR A 22 3.32 -5.55 -4.27
N PHE A 23 2.83 -4.88 -5.28
CA PHE A 23 1.69 -5.38 -6.03
C PHE A 23 1.79 -4.95 -7.49
N VAL A 24 1.03 -5.63 -8.35
CA VAL A 24 1.08 -5.44 -9.80
C VAL A 24 -0.26 -4.90 -10.29
N LEU A 25 -0.21 -3.92 -11.18
CA LEU A 25 -1.38 -3.35 -11.84
C LEU A 25 -1.45 -3.87 -13.27
N ASP A 26 -2.60 -4.47 -13.64
CA ASP A 26 -2.88 -4.95 -15.00
C ASP A 26 -1.79 -5.87 -15.56
N ASP A 27 -1.15 -6.67 -14.71
CA ASP A 27 -0.06 -7.58 -15.09
C ASP A 27 1.08 -6.88 -15.83
N SER A 28 1.16 -5.55 -15.73
CA SER A 28 2.08 -4.77 -16.55
C SER A 28 2.88 -3.75 -15.77
N PHE A 29 2.47 -3.40 -14.57
CA PHE A 29 3.12 -2.34 -13.80
C PHE A 29 3.24 -2.75 -12.35
N VAL A 30 4.45 -2.77 -11.82
CA VAL A 30 4.69 -3.17 -10.43
C VAL A 30 4.91 -1.93 -9.56
N ILE A 31 4.33 -1.94 -8.38
CA ILE A 31 4.54 -0.90 -7.38
C ILE A 31 5.23 -1.52 -6.18
N HIS A 32 6.43 -1.05 -5.87
CA HIS A 32 7.22 -1.49 -4.73
C HIS A 32 7.07 -0.52 -3.57
N ASP A 33 7.27 -1.04 -2.35
CA ASP A 33 7.39 -0.22 -1.13
C ASP A 33 6.14 0.59 -0.78
N ALA A 34 4.98 0.13 -1.19
CA ALA A 34 3.76 0.62 -0.57
C ALA A 34 3.70 0.07 0.85
N ARG A 35 2.88 0.68 1.70
CA ARG A 35 2.86 0.32 3.11
C ARG A 35 1.43 0.22 3.61
N ILE A 36 1.22 -0.66 4.59
CA ILE A 36 -0.02 -0.68 5.34
C ILE A 36 0.25 0.09 6.63
N ILE A 37 -0.50 1.15 6.85
CA ILE A 37 -0.32 2.04 7.98
C ILE A 37 -1.57 2.05 8.85
N GLU A 38 -1.36 2.04 10.17
CA GLU A 38 -2.46 2.18 11.11
C GLU A 38 -2.73 3.66 11.36
N GLY A 39 -3.90 4.11 10.92
CA GLY A 39 -4.34 5.49 11.12
C GLY A 39 -5.43 5.57 12.18
N ASN A 40 -5.99 6.76 12.35
CA ASN A 40 -7.03 6.99 13.37
C ASN A 40 -8.31 6.22 13.09
N ASN A 41 -8.61 5.97 11.83
CA ASN A 41 -9.83 5.28 11.43
C ASN A 41 -9.58 3.83 10.99
N GLY A 42 -8.41 3.29 11.29
CA GLY A 42 -8.08 1.92 10.92
C GLY A 42 -6.91 1.86 9.96
N LEU A 43 -6.75 0.71 9.32
CA LEU A 43 -5.64 0.48 8.42
C LEU A 43 -5.91 1.06 7.04
N PHE A 44 -4.86 1.56 6.40
CA PHE A 44 -4.96 2.00 5.02
C PHE A 44 -3.64 1.74 4.29
N VAL A 45 -3.70 1.74 2.97
CA VAL A 45 -2.53 1.53 2.13
C VAL A 45 -1.95 2.87 1.73
N ALA A 46 -0.69 3.11 2.08
CA ALA A 46 0.04 4.30 1.68
C ALA A 46 0.93 3.97 0.50
N MET A 47 0.95 4.86 -0.47
CA MET A 47 1.76 4.69 -1.66
C MET A 47 3.24 4.93 -1.34
N PRO A 48 4.16 4.41 -2.17
CA PRO A 48 5.58 4.68 -1.97
C PRO A 48 5.85 6.16 -1.98
N SER A 49 6.69 6.61 -1.07
CA SER A 49 7.01 8.01 -0.91
C SER A 49 8.49 8.18 -0.64
N ARG A 50 8.96 9.39 -0.81
CA ARG A 50 10.34 9.73 -0.49
C ARG A 50 10.39 11.00 0.34
N LYS A 51 11.44 11.12 1.13
CA LYS A 51 11.64 12.30 1.96
C LYS A 51 12.14 13.48 1.12
N SER A 52 11.55 14.63 1.35
CA SER A 52 11.96 15.88 0.73
C SER A 52 12.13 16.94 1.81
N ASN A 53 12.50 18.15 1.41
CA ASN A 53 12.69 19.24 2.36
C ASN A 53 11.42 19.60 3.13
N ASP A 54 10.27 19.36 2.53
CA ASP A 54 8.96 19.69 3.11
C ASP A 54 8.27 18.49 3.76
N GLY A 55 9.00 17.38 3.95
CA GLY A 55 8.42 16.16 4.48
C GLY A 55 8.43 15.05 3.45
N PHE A 56 7.40 14.20 3.47
CA PHE A 56 7.31 13.07 2.54
C PHE A 56 6.41 13.40 1.36
N ARG A 57 6.81 12.98 0.17
CA ARG A 57 6.02 13.11 -1.04
C ARG A 57 5.86 11.76 -1.69
N ASP A 58 4.65 11.46 -2.14
CA ASP A 58 4.39 10.21 -2.84
C ASP A 58 5.16 10.18 -4.16
N ILE A 59 5.79 9.05 -4.44
CA ILE A 59 6.45 8.82 -5.73
C ILE A 59 5.38 8.55 -6.79
N CYS A 60 4.32 7.85 -6.41
CA CYS A 60 3.18 7.59 -7.28
C CYS A 60 1.92 7.45 -6.43
N HIS A 61 0.77 7.69 -7.02
CA HIS A 61 -0.48 7.53 -6.30
C HIS A 61 -1.64 7.40 -7.30
N PRO A 62 -2.74 6.75 -6.89
CA PRO A 62 -3.93 6.72 -7.74
C PRO A 62 -4.56 8.10 -7.82
N ILE A 63 -5.01 8.46 -9.00
CA ILE A 63 -5.63 9.77 -9.20
C ILE A 63 -7.16 9.70 -9.22
N THR A 64 -7.73 8.51 -9.09
CA THR A 64 -9.17 8.34 -8.97
C THR A 64 -9.51 7.73 -7.62
N LYS A 65 -10.68 8.11 -7.11
CA LYS A 65 -11.17 7.54 -5.87
C LYS A 65 -11.46 6.05 -6.01
N GLN A 66 -11.99 5.65 -7.14
CA GLN A 66 -12.30 4.25 -7.41
C GLN A 66 -11.06 3.37 -7.31
N LEU A 67 -9.95 3.79 -7.90
CA LEU A 67 -8.73 2.99 -7.84
C LEU A 67 -8.16 2.97 -6.43
N ARG A 68 -8.19 4.10 -5.73
CA ARG A 68 -7.71 4.16 -4.35
C ARG A 68 -8.48 3.20 -3.45
N GLU A 69 -9.81 3.19 -3.57
CA GLU A 69 -10.63 2.29 -2.77
C GLU A 69 -10.39 0.83 -3.13
N LYS A 70 -10.21 0.54 -4.42
CA LYS A 70 -9.93 -0.82 -4.87
C LYS A 70 -8.60 -1.32 -4.33
N ILE A 71 -7.56 -0.49 -4.35
CA ILE A 71 -6.25 -0.84 -3.80
C ILE A 71 -6.38 -1.15 -2.31
N ASN A 72 -7.01 -0.27 -1.55
CA ASN A 72 -7.21 -0.50 -0.13
C ASN A 72 -7.96 -1.80 0.13
N GLN A 73 -9.05 -2.02 -0.57
CA GLN A 73 -9.90 -3.18 -0.35
C GLN A 73 -9.14 -4.48 -0.63
N ILE A 74 -8.47 -4.56 -1.77
CA ILE A 74 -7.79 -5.80 -2.17
C ILE A 74 -6.57 -6.06 -1.29
N ILE A 75 -5.74 -5.05 -1.07
CA ILE A 75 -4.51 -5.24 -0.31
C ILE A 75 -4.81 -5.51 1.16
N LEU A 76 -5.74 -4.79 1.76
CA LEU A 76 -6.09 -5.06 3.16
C LEU A 76 -6.76 -6.41 3.34
N SER A 77 -7.54 -6.87 2.35
CA SER A 77 -8.12 -8.20 2.38
C SER A 77 -7.03 -9.27 2.35
N GLU A 78 -5.99 -9.10 1.53
CA GLU A 78 -4.87 -10.04 1.49
C GLU A 78 -4.04 -9.97 2.78
N TYR A 79 -3.89 -8.78 3.36
CA TYR A 79 -3.16 -8.63 4.62
C TYR A 79 -3.83 -9.42 5.75
N GLU A 80 -5.15 -9.44 5.80
CA GLU A 80 -5.88 -10.19 6.82
C GLU A 80 -5.53 -11.68 6.80
N LYS A 81 -5.12 -12.20 5.65
CA LYS A 81 -4.77 -13.62 5.51
C LYS A 81 -3.37 -13.93 6.03
N VAL A 82 -2.50 -12.95 6.17
CA VAL A 82 -1.09 -13.18 6.53
C VAL A 82 -0.69 -12.56 7.86
N LYS A 83 -1.52 -11.75 8.46
CA LYS A 83 -1.17 -11.13 9.75
C LYS A 83 -1.28 -12.12 10.91
#